data_8e925a6a5b477c8253eb1f950ed5b5a3
#
_entry.id   8e925a6a5b477c8253eb1f950ed5b5a3
#
_cell.length_a   1.000
_cell.length_b   1.000
_cell.length_c   1.000
_cell.angle_alpha   90.00
_cell.angle_beta   90.00
_cell.angle_gamma   90.00
#
_symmetry.space_group_name_H-M   'P 1'
#
loop_
_entity.id
_entity.type
_entity.pdbx_description
1 polymer ?
#
loop_
_entity_poly.entity_id
_entity_poly.type
_entity_poly.pdbx_seq_one_letter_code
_entity_poly.pdbx_strand_id
1 'polypeptide(L)'
;MVQLGYAIGNASAVETRKERLIHPSGFTVSPCATKYHNIDQEKAVKEGLPLDLVLSEFMEDVHDVLRRGGRVVAHHLTFDAGIIDRELARCGLHDYQKEWANAARAGCCTMDPEIGRWVRTCFGQDAGPETAKNTMSLKELVRWLLPGSAELLDKHHTAGADAELHLLLYAELCRLATAVNE
;
A
#
# COMPACT_ATOMS: atom_id res chain seq x y z
N MET A 1 8.13 8.99 -9.56
CA MET A 1 6.78 8.36 -9.41
C MET A 1 5.84 8.92 -10.46
N VAL A 2 4.96 8.10 -11.07
CA VAL A 2 3.99 8.54 -12.10
C VAL A 2 2.54 8.30 -11.68
N GLN A 3 2.32 7.60 -10.58
CA GLN A 3 1.01 7.34 -10.02
C GLN A 3 1.13 7.14 -8.51
N LEU A 4 0.18 7.66 -7.76
CA LEU A 4 -0.03 7.37 -6.36
C LEU A 4 -1.47 6.90 -6.17
N GLY A 5 -1.63 5.72 -5.54
CA GLY A 5 -2.92 5.18 -5.15
C GLY A 5 -2.94 4.80 -3.68
N TYR A 6 -4.02 5.12 -3.00
CA TYR A 6 -4.25 4.74 -1.60
C TYR A 6 -5.74 4.62 -1.28
N ALA A 7 -6.03 3.86 -0.24
CA ALA A 7 -7.37 3.71 0.30
C ALA A 7 -7.37 4.00 1.80
N ILE A 8 -8.46 4.59 2.27
CA ILE A 8 -8.70 4.88 3.68
C ILE A 8 -9.97 4.13 4.08
N GLY A 9 -9.95 3.56 5.27
CA GLY A 9 -11.09 2.85 5.81
C GLY A 9 -10.79 2.20 7.14
N ASN A 10 -11.67 1.31 7.55
CA ASN A 10 -11.60 0.57 8.80
C ASN A 10 -11.93 -0.92 8.57
N ALA A 11 -12.05 -1.70 9.64
CA ALA A 11 -12.34 -3.13 9.56
C ALA A 11 -13.70 -3.46 8.89
N SER A 12 -14.59 -2.48 8.73
CA SER A 12 -15.96 -2.69 8.23
C SER A 12 -16.17 -2.16 6.81
N ALA A 13 -15.42 -1.13 6.40
CA ALA A 13 -15.66 -0.46 5.12
C ALA A 13 -14.45 0.31 4.59
N VAL A 14 -14.37 0.39 3.26
CA VAL A 14 -13.54 1.36 2.53
C VAL A 14 -14.29 2.70 2.53
N GLU A 15 -13.73 3.71 3.18
CA GLU A 15 -14.31 5.06 3.26
C GLU A 15 -13.97 5.89 2.01
N THR A 16 -12.72 5.77 1.56
CA THR A 16 -12.20 6.55 0.44
C THR A 16 -11.16 5.74 -0.32
N ARG A 17 -11.20 5.86 -1.65
CA ARG A 17 -10.15 5.40 -2.54
C ARG A 17 -9.70 6.56 -3.43
N LYS A 18 -8.42 6.87 -3.43
CA LYS A 18 -7.84 7.90 -4.27
C LYS A 18 -6.76 7.31 -5.18
N GLU A 19 -6.72 7.82 -6.39
CA GLU A 19 -5.72 7.50 -7.39
C GLU A 19 -5.39 8.78 -8.16
N ARG A 20 -4.11 9.12 -8.25
CA ARG A 20 -3.63 10.32 -8.92
C ARG A 20 -2.52 9.98 -9.89
N LEU A 21 -2.67 10.39 -11.13
CA LEU A 21 -1.57 10.46 -12.09
C LEU A 21 -0.68 11.65 -11.75
N ILE A 22 0.62 11.48 -11.92
CA ILE A 22 1.62 12.48 -11.55
C ILE A 22 2.40 12.87 -12.80
N HIS A 23 2.49 14.17 -13.05
CA HIS A 23 3.27 14.72 -14.15
C HIS A 23 4.77 14.38 -13.97
N PRO A 24 5.42 13.76 -14.97
CA PRO A 24 6.81 13.34 -14.89
C PRO A 24 7.78 14.52 -15.04
N SER A 25 7.97 15.28 -13.97
CA SER A 25 8.91 16.41 -13.98
C SER A 25 10.34 15.93 -13.77
N GLY A 26 11.21 16.21 -14.74
CA GLY A 26 12.65 15.91 -14.67
C GLY A 26 13.06 14.48 -15.01
N PHE A 27 12.13 13.64 -15.51
CA PHE A 27 12.45 12.30 -16.00
C PHE A 27 11.48 11.88 -17.11
N THR A 28 11.85 10.82 -17.83
CA THR A 28 11.01 10.21 -18.86
C THR A 28 10.50 8.85 -18.36
N VAL A 29 9.23 8.56 -18.59
CA VAL A 29 8.63 7.26 -18.26
C VAL A 29 9.24 6.19 -19.17
N SER A 30 9.89 5.19 -18.56
CA SER A 30 10.54 4.14 -19.36
C SER A 30 9.51 3.20 -19.97
N PRO A 31 9.76 2.68 -21.21
CA PRO A 31 8.89 1.68 -21.82
C PRO A 31 8.74 0.39 -21.00
N CYS A 32 9.77 0.05 -20.21
CA CYS A 32 9.69 -1.09 -19.30
C CYS A 32 8.67 -0.85 -18.18
N ALA A 33 8.67 0.35 -17.57
CA ALA A 33 7.71 0.70 -16.52
C ALA A 33 6.28 0.75 -17.09
N THR A 34 6.10 1.34 -18.28
CA THR A 34 4.79 1.38 -18.97
C THR A 34 4.14 0.00 -19.11
N LYS A 35 4.93 -1.06 -19.36
CA LYS A 35 4.41 -2.43 -19.46
C LYS A 35 3.77 -2.95 -18.17
N TYR A 36 4.15 -2.41 -17.02
CA TYR A 36 3.61 -2.84 -15.72
C TYR A 36 2.40 -2.03 -15.28
N HIS A 37 2.42 -0.71 -15.46
CA HIS A 37 1.36 0.17 -14.95
C HIS A 37 0.49 0.82 -16.04
N ASN A 38 0.73 0.54 -17.33
CA ASN A 38 -0.03 1.05 -18.47
C ASN A 38 -0.13 2.59 -18.56
N ILE A 39 0.86 3.31 -17.98
CA ILE A 39 0.95 4.76 -18.03
C ILE A 39 2.17 5.11 -18.88
N ASP A 40 1.97 5.62 -20.07
CA ASP A 40 3.03 6.11 -20.93
C ASP A 40 3.36 7.57 -20.65
N GLN A 41 4.39 8.08 -21.32
CA GLN A 41 4.84 9.47 -21.18
C GLN A 41 3.76 10.45 -21.57
N GLU A 42 3.05 10.21 -22.67
CA GLU A 42 2.02 11.11 -23.19
C GLU A 42 0.86 11.26 -22.22
N LYS A 43 0.35 10.15 -21.71
CA LYS A 43 -0.72 10.11 -20.72
C LYS A 43 -0.29 10.80 -19.43
N ALA A 44 0.91 10.51 -18.92
CA ALA A 44 1.41 11.12 -17.70
C ALA A 44 1.60 12.64 -17.81
N VAL A 45 2.06 13.12 -18.96
CA VAL A 45 2.20 14.57 -19.23
C VAL A 45 0.83 15.26 -19.38
N LYS A 46 -0.11 14.62 -20.06
CA LYS A 46 -1.42 15.20 -20.37
C LYS A 46 -2.36 15.26 -19.16
N GLU A 47 -2.34 14.20 -18.34
CA GLU A 47 -3.33 13.97 -17.29
C GLU A 47 -2.75 14.07 -15.88
N GLY A 48 -1.42 14.07 -15.77
CA GLY A 48 -0.73 14.08 -14.49
C GLY A 48 -0.79 15.42 -13.77
N LEU A 49 -1.01 15.37 -12.46
CA LEU A 49 -0.99 16.53 -11.57
C LEU A 49 0.45 16.84 -11.10
N PRO A 50 0.74 18.07 -10.67
CA PRO A 50 2.00 18.38 -9.99
C PRO A 50 2.24 17.46 -8.78
N LEU A 51 3.48 16.99 -8.64
CA LEU A 51 3.83 16.02 -7.59
C LEU A 51 3.62 16.57 -6.19
N ASP A 52 4.01 17.81 -5.96
CA ASP A 52 3.86 18.51 -4.67
C ASP A 52 2.40 18.60 -4.23
N LEU A 53 1.50 18.88 -5.16
CA LEU A 53 0.07 18.91 -4.91
C LEU A 53 -0.47 17.53 -4.50
N VAL A 54 -0.07 16.48 -5.24
CA VAL A 54 -0.49 15.10 -4.95
C VAL A 54 0.04 14.62 -3.61
N LEU A 55 1.29 14.93 -3.29
CA LEU A 55 1.90 14.56 -2.01
C LEU A 55 1.30 15.33 -0.84
N SER A 56 0.96 16.62 -1.01
CA SER A 56 0.29 17.39 0.03
C SER A 56 -1.10 16.82 0.33
N GLU A 57 -1.91 16.52 -0.69
CA GLU A 57 -3.22 15.85 -0.52
C GLU A 57 -3.07 14.51 0.23
N PHE A 58 -2.09 13.70 -0.17
CA PHE A 58 -1.82 12.42 0.48
C PHE A 58 -1.43 12.58 1.95
N MET A 59 -0.55 13.53 2.26
CA MET A 59 -0.09 13.76 3.64
C MET A 59 -1.17 14.36 4.54
N GLU A 60 -2.07 15.18 4.02
CA GLU A 60 -3.25 15.64 4.75
C GLU A 60 -4.15 14.47 5.15
N ASP A 61 -4.40 13.54 4.24
CA ASP A 61 -5.16 12.32 4.53
C ASP A 61 -4.43 11.41 5.54
N VAL A 62 -3.10 11.26 5.41
CA VAL A 62 -2.27 10.51 6.38
C VAL A 62 -2.39 11.15 7.76
N HIS A 63 -2.25 12.47 7.86
CA HIS A 63 -2.38 13.21 9.10
C HIS A 63 -3.74 12.96 9.77
N ASP A 64 -4.82 13.03 9.00
CA ASP A 64 -6.18 12.78 9.52
C ASP A 64 -6.38 11.35 10.00
N VAL A 65 -5.84 10.36 9.30
CA VAL A 65 -5.87 8.95 9.72
C VAL A 65 -5.10 8.76 11.04
N LEU A 66 -3.89 9.33 11.14
CA LEU A 66 -3.08 9.22 12.36
C LEU A 66 -3.76 9.89 13.57
N ARG A 67 -4.39 11.05 13.39
CA ARG A 67 -5.16 11.73 14.44
C ARG A 67 -6.34 10.89 14.96
N ARG A 68 -6.91 10.03 14.11
CA ARG A 68 -7.98 9.09 14.48
C ARG A 68 -7.45 7.78 15.08
N GLY A 69 -6.13 7.68 15.34
CA GLY A 69 -5.47 6.48 15.86
C GLY A 69 -5.25 5.39 14.82
N GLY A 70 -5.41 5.72 13.54
CA GLY A 70 -5.12 4.81 12.43
C GLY A 70 -3.62 4.65 12.16
N ARG A 71 -3.28 3.87 11.13
CA ARG A 71 -1.90 3.60 10.72
C ARG A 71 -1.78 3.38 9.23
N VAL A 72 -0.56 3.54 8.72
CA VAL A 72 -0.20 3.20 7.35
C VAL A 72 -0.04 1.69 7.22
N VAL A 73 -0.57 1.11 6.14
CA VAL A 73 -0.45 -0.31 5.83
C VAL A 73 -0.03 -0.47 4.38
N ALA A 74 0.94 -1.33 4.11
CA ALA A 74 1.31 -1.71 2.74
C ALA A 74 1.89 -3.13 2.70
N HIS A 75 1.86 -3.73 1.51
CA HIS A 75 2.60 -4.96 1.24
C HIS A 75 4.00 -4.58 0.73
N HIS A 76 5.03 -4.82 1.52
CA HIS A 76 6.38 -4.30 1.33
C HIS A 76 6.53 -2.81 1.69
N LEU A 77 5.98 -2.42 2.85
CA LEU A 77 5.92 -1.02 3.32
C LEU A 77 7.25 -0.27 3.21
N THR A 78 8.38 -0.90 3.47
CA THR A 78 9.69 -0.26 3.38
C THR A 78 9.99 0.29 1.98
N PHE A 79 9.53 -0.41 0.93
CA PHE A 79 9.71 0.03 -0.45
C PHE A 79 8.89 1.29 -0.74
N ASP A 80 7.58 1.25 -0.43
CA ASP A 80 6.67 2.37 -0.67
C ASP A 80 7.05 3.57 0.19
N ALA A 81 7.39 3.33 1.47
CA ALA A 81 7.85 4.37 2.39
C ALA A 81 9.08 5.10 1.86
N GLY A 82 10.05 4.37 1.31
CA GLY A 82 11.25 4.96 0.74
C GLY A 82 10.99 5.75 -0.56
N ILE A 83 9.97 5.39 -1.33
CA ILE A 83 9.57 6.17 -2.52
C ILE A 83 8.96 7.50 -2.06
N ILE A 84 7.96 7.47 -1.18
CA ILE A 84 7.29 8.68 -0.67
C ILE A 84 8.29 9.61 0.01
N ASP A 85 9.18 9.09 0.86
CA ASP A 85 10.21 9.87 1.54
C ASP A 85 11.09 10.67 0.54
N ARG A 86 11.59 10.00 -0.50
CA ARG A 86 12.41 10.66 -1.53
C ARG A 86 11.63 11.70 -2.33
N GLU A 87 10.37 11.44 -2.63
CA GLU A 87 9.56 12.37 -3.39
C GLU A 87 9.14 13.59 -2.55
N LEU A 88 8.87 13.43 -1.25
CA LEU A 88 8.66 14.54 -0.31
C LEU A 88 9.91 15.43 -0.21
N ALA A 89 11.10 14.82 -0.07
CA ALA A 89 12.37 15.54 -0.07
C ALA A 89 12.59 16.30 -1.37
N ARG A 90 12.30 15.70 -2.52
CA ARG A 90 12.44 16.31 -3.86
C ARG A 90 11.53 17.53 -4.04
N CYS A 91 10.37 17.54 -3.40
CA CYS A 91 9.44 18.67 -3.41
C CYS A 91 9.73 19.71 -2.31
N GLY A 92 10.75 19.49 -1.44
CA GLY A 92 11.04 20.38 -0.32
C GLY A 92 10.00 20.32 0.82
N LEU A 93 9.16 19.28 0.85
CA LEU A 93 8.10 19.08 1.82
C LEU A 93 8.65 18.43 3.11
N HIS A 94 9.64 19.07 3.74
CA HIS A 94 10.43 18.47 4.83
C HIS A 94 9.64 18.20 6.12
N ASP A 95 8.59 18.96 6.42
CA ASP A 95 7.78 18.71 7.60
C ASP A 95 6.90 17.47 7.39
N TYR A 96 6.29 17.33 6.22
CA TYR A 96 5.61 16.11 5.82
C TYR A 96 6.55 14.90 5.77
N GLN A 97 7.80 15.09 5.33
CA GLN A 97 8.80 14.02 5.33
C GLN A 97 9.06 13.47 6.74
N LYS A 98 9.17 14.34 7.75
CA LYS A 98 9.35 13.91 9.15
C LYS A 98 8.13 13.17 9.68
N GLU A 99 6.92 13.68 9.40
CA GLU A 99 5.67 13.04 9.79
C GLU A 99 5.54 11.67 9.13
N TRP A 100 5.81 11.58 7.82
CA TRP A 100 5.80 10.35 7.05
C TRP A 100 6.77 9.29 7.61
N ALA A 101 8.00 9.68 7.93
CA ALA A 101 8.98 8.77 8.52
C ALA A 101 8.50 8.13 9.83
N ASN A 102 7.78 8.89 10.66
CA ASN A 102 7.18 8.39 11.89
C ASN A 102 5.98 7.48 11.60
N ALA A 103 5.09 7.89 10.68
CA ALA A 103 3.92 7.11 10.27
C ALA A 103 4.33 5.75 9.67
N ALA A 104 5.32 5.73 8.78
CA ALA A 104 5.81 4.52 8.15
C ALA A 104 6.49 3.57 9.15
N ARG A 105 7.23 4.11 10.13
CA ARG A 105 7.86 3.31 11.19
C ARG A 105 6.84 2.64 12.10
N ALA A 106 5.72 3.29 12.39
CA ALA A 106 4.61 2.76 13.17
C ALA A 106 3.60 1.97 12.34
N GLY A 107 3.83 1.90 11.03
CA GLY A 107 2.97 1.23 10.07
C GLY A 107 3.02 -0.30 10.15
N CYS A 108 2.18 -0.95 9.37
CA CYS A 108 2.12 -2.41 9.27
C CYS A 108 2.53 -2.86 7.87
N CYS A 109 3.51 -3.76 7.80
CA CYS A 109 3.92 -4.41 6.56
C CYS A 109 3.28 -5.79 6.47
N THR A 110 2.32 -5.99 5.57
CA THR A 110 1.66 -7.29 5.43
C THR A 110 2.57 -8.38 4.82
N MET A 111 3.75 -8.01 4.31
CA MET A 111 4.80 -8.95 3.88
C MET A 111 5.73 -9.38 5.03
N ASP A 112 5.44 -8.95 6.27
CA ASP A 112 6.23 -9.35 7.43
C ASP A 112 6.22 -10.89 7.59
N PRO A 113 7.39 -11.53 7.80
CA PRO A 113 7.49 -12.98 8.00
C PRO A 113 6.66 -13.49 9.20
N GLU A 114 6.49 -12.68 10.24
CA GLU A 114 5.68 -13.05 11.40
C GLU A 114 4.19 -13.13 11.03
N ILE A 115 3.69 -12.20 10.21
CA ILE A 115 2.32 -12.26 9.69
C ILE A 115 2.14 -13.51 8.83
N GLY A 116 3.07 -13.79 7.92
CA GLY A 116 3.00 -14.97 7.07
C GLY A 116 2.99 -16.28 7.88
N ARG A 117 3.82 -16.36 8.91
CA ARG A 117 3.85 -17.51 9.83
C ARG A 117 2.53 -17.65 10.57
N TRP A 118 2.05 -16.58 11.17
CA TRP A 118 0.79 -16.57 11.90
C TRP A 118 -0.40 -16.98 11.02
N VAL A 119 -0.50 -16.45 9.81
CA VAL A 119 -1.55 -16.84 8.86
C VAL A 119 -1.50 -18.33 8.58
N ARG A 120 -0.33 -18.91 8.26
CA ARG A 120 -0.19 -20.34 8.01
C ARG A 120 -0.68 -21.17 9.21
N THR A 121 -0.30 -20.77 10.41
CA THR A 121 -0.73 -21.42 11.65
C THR A 121 -2.25 -21.38 11.83
N CYS A 122 -2.89 -20.24 11.58
CA CYS A 122 -4.35 -20.10 11.66
C CYS A 122 -5.10 -21.05 10.69
N PHE A 123 -4.48 -21.41 9.58
CA PHE A 123 -5.05 -22.35 8.60
C PHE A 123 -4.51 -23.78 8.73
N GLY A 124 -3.90 -24.12 9.88
CA GLY A 124 -3.45 -25.47 10.21
C GLY A 124 -2.28 -25.97 9.38
N GLN A 125 -1.48 -25.06 8.81
CA GLN A 125 -0.28 -25.42 8.07
C GLN A 125 0.96 -25.28 8.96
N ASP A 126 1.89 -26.23 8.81
CA ASP A 126 3.19 -26.13 9.46
C ASP A 126 3.97 -24.95 8.85
N ALA A 127 4.20 -23.93 9.66
CA ALA A 127 4.97 -22.76 9.25
C ALA A 127 6.48 -23.04 9.13
N GLY A 128 6.92 -24.22 9.55
CA GLY A 128 8.33 -24.60 9.57
C GLY A 128 9.22 -23.71 10.46
N PRO A 129 10.53 -23.94 10.45
CA PRO A 129 11.47 -23.10 11.17
C PRO A 129 11.53 -21.69 10.59
N GLU A 130 11.92 -20.73 11.42
CA GLU A 130 12.04 -19.31 11.08
C GLU A 130 13.07 -19.08 9.96
N THR A 131 12.60 -19.08 8.73
CA THR A 131 13.41 -18.82 7.54
C THR A 131 12.83 -17.65 6.75
N ALA A 132 13.64 -17.00 5.91
CA ALA A 132 13.19 -15.94 4.98
C ALA A 132 12.04 -16.38 4.04
N LYS A 133 11.69 -17.66 4.00
CA LYS A 133 10.55 -18.21 3.24
C LYS A 133 9.18 -18.01 3.92
N ASN A 134 9.12 -17.42 5.10
CA ASN A 134 7.86 -17.16 5.78
C ASN A 134 7.12 -15.92 5.26
N THR A 135 7.76 -15.08 4.44
CA THR A 135 7.04 -14.02 3.73
C THR A 135 6.03 -14.64 2.76
N MET A 136 4.81 -14.14 2.80
CA MET A 136 3.77 -14.50 1.84
C MET A 136 3.66 -13.39 0.79
N SER A 137 3.52 -13.75 -0.47
CA SER A 137 3.18 -12.78 -1.51
C SER A 137 1.74 -12.26 -1.31
N LEU A 138 1.44 -11.09 -1.85
CA LEU A 138 0.08 -10.55 -1.82
C LEU A 138 -0.95 -11.54 -2.38
N LYS A 139 -0.63 -12.23 -3.49
CA LYS A 139 -1.47 -13.26 -4.08
C LYS A 139 -1.77 -14.42 -3.12
N GLU A 140 -0.78 -14.87 -2.39
CA GLU A 140 -0.96 -15.93 -1.39
C GLU A 140 -1.87 -15.47 -0.26
N LEU A 141 -1.59 -14.29 0.33
CA LEU A 141 -2.41 -13.74 1.40
C LEU A 141 -3.87 -13.57 0.98
N VAL A 142 -4.11 -13.02 -0.22
CA VAL A 142 -5.48 -12.84 -0.74
C VAL A 142 -6.18 -14.17 -0.95
N ARG A 143 -5.52 -15.19 -1.49
CA ARG A 143 -6.12 -16.52 -1.66
C ARG A 143 -6.54 -17.17 -0.35
N TRP A 144 -5.79 -16.93 0.71
CA TRP A 144 -6.06 -17.52 2.02
C TRP A 144 -7.08 -16.73 2.82
N LEU A 145 -6.97 -15.42 2.81
CA LEU A 145 -7.74 -14.53 3.67
C LEU A 145 -8.99 -13.99 3.00
N LEU A 146 -8.97 -13.85 1.67
CA LEU A 146 -10.06 -13.29 0.88
C LEU A 146 -10.40 -14.21 -0.31
N PRO A 147 -10.80 -15.48 -0.07
CA PRO A 147 -10.97 -16.46 -1.14
C PRO A 147 -12.02 -16.03 -2.20
N GLY A 148 -13.03 -15.23 -1.82
CA GLY A 148 -14.01 -14.65 -2.73
C GLY A 148 -13.48 -13.47 -3.56
N SER A 149 -12.29 -12.95 -3.25
CA SER A 149 -11.70 -11.78 -3.91
C SER A 149 -10.49 -12.13 -4.78
N ALA A 150 -10.19 -13.42 -4.98
CA ALA A 150 -9.04 -13.86 -5.78
C ALA A 150 -9.12 -13.36 -7.25
N GLU A 151 -10.33 -13.20 -7.79
CA GLU A 151 -10.56 -12.64 -9.13
C GLU A 151 -10.20 -11.14 -9.21
N LEU A 152 -10.17 -10.43 -8.08
CA LEU A 152 -9.78 -9.03 -8.06
C LEU A 152 -8.29 -8.86 -8.38
N LEU A 153 -7.45 -9.83 -8.04
CA LEU A 153 -6.02 -9.83 -8.36
C LEU A 153 -5.72 -9.85 -9.87
N ASP A 154 -6.61 -10.43 -10.66
CA ASP A 154 -6.42 -10.56 -12.11
C ASP A 154 -7.02 -9.37 -12.88
N LYS A 155 -7.91 -8.60 -12.24
CA LYS A 155 -8.62 -7.47 -12.85
C LYS A 155 -8.05 -6.10 -12.47
N HIS A 156 -7.18 -6.03 -11.46
CA HIS A 156 -6.69 -4.76 -10.91
C HIS A 156 -5.20 -4.58 -11.20
N HIS A 157 -4.90 -3.61 -12.04
CA HIS A 157 -3.55 -3.11 -12.31
C HIS A 157 -3.47 -1.59 -12.13
N THR A 158 -4.32 -1.05 -11.26
CA THR A 158 -4.25 0.37 -10.89
C THR A 158 -3.85 0.50 -9.43
N ALA A 159 -3.08 1.54 -9.12
CA ALA A 159 -2.57 1.76 -7.76
C ALA A 159 -3.70 1.91 -6.73
N GLY A 160 -4.85 2.51 -7.13
CA GLY A 160 -6.00 2.68 -6.24
C GLY A 160 -6.73 1.36 -5.93
N ALA A 161 -6.87 0.47 -6.91
CA ALA A 161 -7.51 -0.83 -6.71
C ALA A 161 -6.64 -1.77 -5.87
N ASP A 162 -5.32 -1.74 -6.11
CA ASP A 162 -4.36 -2.49 -5.29
C ASP A 162 -4.38 -2.00 -3.83
N ALA A 163 -4.47 -0.69 -3.62
CA ALA A 163 -4.57 -0.11 -2.27
C ALA A 163 -5.87 -0.52 -1.55
N GLU A 164 -7.00 -0.58 -2.25
CA GLU A 164 -8.26 -1.09 -1.70
C GLU A 164 -8.14 -2.56 -1.28
N LEU A 165 -7.53 -3.38 -2.12
CA LEU A 165 -7.29 -4.79 -1.80
C LEU A 165 -6.40 -4.96 -0.56
N HIS A 166 -5.36 -4.13 -0.41
CA HIS A 166 -4.51 -4.12 0.79
C HIS A 166 -5.29 -3.73 2.06
N LEU A 167 -6.21 -2.78 1.95
CA LEU A 167 -7.07 -2.39 3.07
C LEU A 167 -8.00 -3.52 3.50
N LEU A 168 -8.66 -4.19 2.55
CA LEU A 168 -9.52 -5.35 2.82
C LEU A 168 -8.72 -6.50 3.44
N LEU A 169 -7.52 -6.76 2.94
CA LEU A 169 -6.62 -7.77 3.49
C LEU A 169 -6.26 -7.47 4.94
N TYR A 170 -5.90 -6.22 5.22
CA TYR A 170 -5.55 -5.81 6.59
C TYR A 170 -6.74 -5.89 7.54
N ALA A 171 -7.93 -5.51 7.09
CA ALA A 171 -9.17 -5.65 7.87
C ALA A 171 -9.42 -7.12 8.27
N GLU A 172 -9.21 -8.05 7.35
CA GLU A 172 -9.37 -9.49 7.62
C GLU A 172 -8.29 -10.01 8.57
N LEU A 173 -7.03 -9.57 8.44
CA LEU A 173 -5.97 -9.89 9.41
C LEU A 173 -6.34 -9.43 10.82
N CYS A 174 -6.88 -8.22 10.97
CA CYS A 174 -7.33 -7.72 12.26
C CYS A 174 -8.50 -8.54 12.83
N ARG A 175 -9.49 -8.91 12.00
CA ARG A 175 -10.63 -9.74 12.40
C ARG A 175 -10.16 -11.11 12.92
N LEU A 176 -9.26 -11.76 12.21
CA LEU A 176 -8.71 -13.05 12.64
C LEU A 176 -7.89 -12.93 13.93
N ALA A 177 -7.11 -11.88 14.09
CA ALA A 177 -6.33 -11.64 15.30
C ALA A 177 -7.23 -11.47 16.54
N THR A 178 -8.40 -10.88 16.39
CA THR A 178 -9.40 -10.76 17.47
C THR A 178 -10.01 -12.11 17.80
N ALA A 179 -10.41 -12.88 16.78
CA ALA A 179 -11.07 -14.19 16.97
C ALA A 179 -10.16 -15.27 17.60
N VAL A 180 -8.84 -15.16 17.48
CA VAL A 180 -7.89 -16.12 18.12
C VAL A 180 -7.67 -15.82 19.61
N ASN A 181 -8.01 -14.59 20.06
CA ASN A 181 -7.83 -14.16 21.45
C ASN A 181 -9.11 -14.29 22.31
N GLU A 182 -10.22 -14.72 21.71
CA GLU A 182 -11.48 -15.11 22.36
C GLU A 182 -11.56 -16.61 22.60
#